data_84ef636edbf8e7ff27c76395c68e3014
#
_entry.id   84ef636edbf8e7ff27c76395c68e3014
#
_cell.length_a   1.000
_cell.length_b   1.000
_cell.length_c   1.000
_cell.angle_alpha   90.00
_cell.angle_beta   90.00
_cell.angle_gamma   90.00
#
_symmetry.space_group_name_H-M   'P 1'
#
loop_
_entity.id
_entity.type
_entity.pdbx_description
1 polymer ?
#
loop_
_entity_poly.entity_id
_entity_poly.type
_entity_poly.pdbx_seq_one_letter_code
_entity_poly.pdbx_strand_id
1 'polypeptide(L)'
;MSTSATARENWEQRIASRSDERETAPVPRLPPPAGLTIVEGRGHVTLRWQPVEGAVGYLVHRAPAGSPRTDLAPVDHLGGDVLAVPETWYVDTTGEPGISYDYAVASVPTVTQSGEPGEPVTAASQPGKGPAPIVDVSVDTAAGGTPLAKPWQPMIGSERLSQLLCTDTSGGQVIGTELEAALRRVHDEIGVSTVRAHAILHDDLGVYREVDGEPVYDFSRVGVVYDKLLAMGLRPCVELGFMPHDLAGDPGRKVFEYGGIISPPKDWDRWSDLISSLVRYLIDRYGADDVLRWDFEVWNEANLEVFWSSSRDEWMRLYDVTAAAVKAVDPRLAVGGPSSAAAGWVDELLEHTSRSGAPVDFVTTHTYGNSPLDLRPTLARYGSTARILWTEWGVTPTHFNPVNDGVSSATFLLHGMRSASGRLDALSYWVASDHFEELGRPPRLLHGGFGLITVGGIAKARYHALHLLSRLGDTELPVAASGDGADGLVQAWASRHDDGRLSILVWNHTLDQGKADGDAALHRTVRLHLEGHDAARVTRLDADHGDIATLARRIGVQDWPTDEQWNELRRVDRLSAEPVELTAGVLELDLPQPSAVLVQVTP
;
A
#
# COMPACT_ATOMS: atom_id res chain seq x y z
N MET A 1 17.82 5.18 -21.02
CA MET A 1 17.11 4.31 -20.06
C MET A 1 17.55 4.73 -18.67
N SER A 2 16.64 5.24 -17.86
CA SER A 2 16.94 5.48 -16.45
C SER A 2 17.06 4.11 -15.77
N THR A 3 18.15 3.85 -15.09
CA THR A 3 18.26 2.68 -14.21
C THR A 3 17.36 2.91 -13.00
N SER A 4 16.92 1.86 -12.29
CA SER A 4 16.12 2.01 -11.06
C SER A 4 16.80 2.91 -10.03
N ALA A 5 18.14 2.88 -9.95
CA ALA A 5 18.94 3.77 -9.10
C ALA A 5 18.78 5.25 -9.48
N THR A 6 18.82 5.59 -10.77
CA THR A 6 18.63 6.97 -11.25
C THR A 6 17.20 7.46 -11.01
N ALA A 7 16.19 6.59 -11.15
CA ALA A 7 14.82 6.92 -10.84
C ALA A 7 14.64 7.20 -9.33
N ARG A 8 15.26 6.40 -8.46
CA ARG A 8 15.26 6.60 -7.02
C ARG A 8 15.95 7.92 -6.63
N GLU A 9 17.15 8.20 -7.15
CA GLU A 9 17.86 9.45 -6.91
C GLU A 9 17.03 10.68 -7.32
N ASN A 10 16.38 10.63 -8.48
CA ASN A 10 15.49 11.71 -8.93
C ASN A 10 14.29 11.90 -8.01
N TRP A 11 13.71 10.82 -7.52
CA TRP A 11 12.61 10.88 -6.57
C TRP A 11 13.06 11.45 -5.22
N GLU A 12 14.13 10.93 -4.63
CA GLU A 12 14.70 11.40 -3.37
C GLU A 12 15.02 12.91 -3.41
N GLN A 13 15.54 13.41 -4.55
CA GLN A 13 15.77 14.85 -4.74
C GLN A 13 14.48 15.68 -4.77
N ARG A 14 13.37 15.10 -5.26
CA ARG A 14 12.08 15.80 -5.34
C ARG A 14 11.33 15.81 -4.02
N ILE A 15 11.47 14.77 -3.21
CA ILE A 15 10.74 14.57 -1.96
C ILE A 15 11.61 14.73 -0.71
N ALA A 16 12.70 15.50 -0.77
CA ALA A 16 13.56 15.74 0.39
C ALA A 16 12.71 16.09 1.62
N SER A 17 12.84 15.27 2.68
CA SER A 17 12.11 15.49 3.93
C SER A 17 12.60 16.75 4.64
N ARG A 18 11.72 17.37 5.44
CA ARG A 18 12.07 18.54 6.26
C ARG A 18 13.05 18.14 7.37
N SER A 19 14.32 18.41 7.17
CA SER A 19 15.39 18.07 8.12
C SER A 19 15.31 18.83 9.45
N ASP A 20 14.61 19.97 9.48
CA ASP A 20 14.62 20.90 10.63
C ASP A 20 13.45 20.71 11.61
N GLU A 21 12.40 20.00 11.20
CA GLU A 21 11.23 19.72 12.03
C GLU A 21 11.34 18.34 12.67
N ARG A 22 12.11 18.26 13.76
CA ARG A 22 12.23 17.02 14.54
C ARG A 22 10.92 16.72 15.26
N GLU A 23 10.68 15.42 15.43
CA GLU A 23 9.61 14.91 16.29
C GLU A 23 9.75 15.51 17.70
N THR A 24 8.70 16.17 18.19
CA THR A 24 8.69 16.84 19.50
C THR A 24 7.89 16.11 20.54
N ALA A 25 7.09 15.11 20.12
CA ALA A 25 6.33 14.27 21.04
C ALA A 25 7.25 13.44 21.93
N PRO A 26 6.90 13.21 23.22
CA PRO A 26 7.70 12.37 24.12
C PRO A 26 7.79 10.94 23.60
N VAL A 27 8.99 10.47 23.30
CA VAL A 27 9.24 9.13 22.80
C VAL A 27 9.38 8.14 23.94
N PRO A 28 8.57 7.07 24.00
CA PRO A 28 8.74 6.00 24.98
C PRO A 28 10.09 5.30 24.83
N ARG A 29 10.75 4.98 25.93
CA ARG A 29 11.92 4.11 25.93
C ARG A 29 11.48 2.66 26.04
N LEU A 30 11.65 1.91 24.96
CA LEU A 30 11.34 0.48 24.93
C LEU A 30 12.62 -0.36 25.02
N PRO A 31 12.58 -1.52 25.70
CA PRO A 31 13.69 -2.45 25.68
C PRO A 31 13.80 -3.11 24.30
N PRO A 32 14.97 -3.63 23.93
CA PRO A 32 15.09 -4.52 22.78
C PRO A 32 14.22 -5.77 23.00
N PRO A 33 13.70 -6.40 21.92
CA PRO A 33 12.89 -7.60 22.06
C PRO A 33 13.71 -8.76 22.62
N ALA A 34 13.08 -9.55 23.48
CA ALA A 34 13.68 -10.74 24.06
C ALA A 34 13.47 -11.98 23.17
N GLY A 35 14.24 -13.04 23.42
CA GLY A 35 14.04 -14.34 22.79
C GLY A 35 14.33 -14.38 21.30
N LEU A 36 15.31 -13.58 20.83
CA LEU A 36 15.76 -13.65 19.44
C LEU A 36 16.26 -15.06 19.14
N THR A 37 15.62 -15.70 18.16
CA THR A 37 16.00 -16.99 17.61
C THR A 37 16.20 -16.86 16.11
N ILE A 38 17.12 -17.64 15.55
CA ILE A 38 17.45 -17.59 14.13
C ILE A 38 17.42 -19.01 13.55
N VAL A 39 16.86 -19.12 12.35
CA VAL A 39 16.85 -20.33 11.53
C VAL A 39 17.60 -20.03 10.24
N GLU A 40 18.66 -20.80 10.02
CA GLU A 40 19.45 -20.76 8.78
C GLU A 40 18.78 -21.63 7.73
N GLY A 41 18.41 -21.01 6.62
CA GLY A 41 17.77 -21.68 5.49
C GLY A 41 18.51 -21.46 4.18
N ARG A 42 18.10 -22.16 3.15
CA ARG A 42 18.68 -22.04 1.82
C ARG A 42 18.36 -20.67 1.21
N GLY A 43 19.40 -19.84 1.06
CA GLY A 43 19.30 -18.48 0.52
C GLY A 43 18.72 -17.44 1.48
N HIS A 44 18.42 -17.80 2.74
CA HIS A 44 17.83 -16.87 3.70
C HIS A 44 18.23 -17.18 5.14
N VAL A 45 18.01 -16.18 6.00
CA VAL A 45 18.03 -16.32 7.46
C VAL A 45 16.69 -15.83 7.98
N THR A 46 15.98 -16.64 8.78
CA THR A 46 14.73 -16.25 9.41
C THR A 46 14.95 -15.92 10.88
N LEU A 47 14.61 -14.71 11.28
CA LEU A 47 14.68 -14.22 12.65
C LEU A 47 13.27 -14.23 13.28
N ARG A 48 13.17 -14.58 14.57
CA ARG A 48 11.92 -14.50 15.36
C ARG A 48 12.26 -14.00 16.76
N TRP A 49 11.36 -13.19 17.34
CA TRP A 49 11.52 -12.62 18.68
C TRP A 49 10.18 -12.49 19.39
N GLN A 50 10.21 -12.12 20.68
CA GLN A 50 9.01 -11.88 21.46
C GLN A 50 8.51 -10.44 21.25
N PRO A 51 7.18 -10.21 21.23
CA PRO A 51 6.62 -8.87 21.12
C PRO A 51 7.00 -7.99 22.32
N VAL A 52 7.15 -6.69 22.06
CA VAL A 52 7.38 -5.66 23.08
C VAL A 52 6.16 -4.76 23.14
N GLU A 53 5.56 -4.64 24.33
CA GLU A 53 4.40 -3.77 24.52
C GLU A 53 4.74 -2.32 24.21
N GLY A 54 3.90 -1.66 23.42
CA GLY A 54 4.10 -0.28 22.99
C GLY A 54 4.97 -0.10 21.75
N ALA A 55 5.56 -1.17 21.19
CA ALA A 55 6.29 -1.08 19.95
C ALA A 55 5.32 -0.98 18.75
N VAL A 56 5.59 -0.05 17.85
CA VAL A 56 4.89 0.07 16.56
C VAL A 56 5.50 -0.81 15.47
N GLY A 57 6.71 -1.31 15.71
CA GLY A 57 7.45 -2.20 14.82
C GLY A 57 8.83 -2.55 15.39
N TYR A 58 9.62 -3.20 14.53
CA TYR A 58 10.96 -3.68 14.88
C TYR A 58 11.93 -3.40 13.76
N LEU A 59 13.15 -3.02 14.10
CA LEU A 59 14.23 -2.75 13.17
C LEU A 59 15.30 -3.83 13.29
N VAL A 60 15.54 -4.55 12.21
CA VAL A 60 16.56 -5.59 12.14
C VAL A 60 17.89 -4.97 11.74
N HIS A 61 18.93 -5.22 12.55
CA HIS A 61 20.30 -4.78 12.32
C HIS A 61 21.18 -5.96 11.96
N ARG A 62 22.18 -5.72 11.13
CA ARG A 62 23.16 -6.71 10.70
C ARG A 62 24.55 -6.10 10.56
N ALA A 63 25.58 -6.88 10.90
CA ALA A 63 26.99 -6.61 10.59
C ALA A 63 27.72 -7.90 10.22
N PRO A 64 28.87 -7.87 9.53
CA PRO A 64 29.73 -9.07 9.39
C PRO A 64 30.09 -9.65 10.75
N ALA A 65 30.09 -10.98 10.88
CA ALA A 65 30.31 -11.65 12.17
C ALA A 65 31.66 -11.27 12.80
N GLY A 66 31.61 -10.94 14.11
CA GLY A 66 32.77 -10.50 14.85
C GLY A 66 33.14 -9.01 14.67
N SER A 67 32.35 -8.25 13.96
CA SER A 67 32.50 -6.80 13.89
C SER A 67 32.17 -6.13 15.22
N PRO A 68 32.73 -4.93 15.50
CA PRO A 68 32.28 -4.14 16.64
C PRO A 68 30.78 -3.90 16.62
N ARG A 69 30.13 -3.84 17.79
CA ARG A 69 28.68 -3.59 17.90
C ARG A 69 28.25 -2.28 17.24
N THR A 70 29.14 -1.30 17.16
CA THR A 70 28.93 -0.03 16.47
C THR A 70 28.74 -0.16 14.97
N ASP A 71 29.08 -1.30 14.39
CA ASP A 71 28.96 -1.55 12.95
C ASP A 71 27.61 -2.20 12.60
N LEU A 72 26.78 -2.54 13.61
CA LEU A 72 25.42 -3.00 13.40
C LEU A 72 24.60 -1.89 12.72
N ALA A 73 24.14 -2.16 11.52
CA ALA A 73 23.33 -1.24 10.72
C ALA A 73 21.99 -1.89 10.34
N PRO A 74 20.92 -1.12 10.14
CA PRO A 74 19.68 -1.64 9.62
C PRO A 74 19.88 -2.42 8.32
N VAL A 75 19.17 -3.53 8.18
CA VAL A 75 19.23 -4.34 6.95
C VAL A 75 18.54 -3.56 5.82
N ASP A 76 19.29 -3.30 4.76
CA ASP A 76 18.76 -2.66 3.55
C ASP A 76 18.31 -3.73 2.55
N HIS A 77 17.01 -3.71 2.21
CA HIS A 77 16.41 -4.59 1.21
C HIS A 77 16.02 -3.84 -0.08
N LEU A 78 16.53 -2.62 -0.26
CA LEU A 78 16.29 -1.74 -1.42
C LEU A 78 14.80 -1.35 -1.64
N GLY A 79 13.92 -1.67 -0.69
CA GLY A 79 12.47 -1.51 -0.83
C GLY A 79 11.94 -0.14 -0.45
N GLY A 80 12.65 0.61 0.36
CA GLY A 80 12.18 1.89 0.90
C GLY A 80 13.09 2.44 1.99
N ASP A 81 12.74 3.60 2.50
CA ASP A 81 13.54 4.28 3.53
C ASP A 81 13.25 3.77 4.95
N VAL A 82 12.06 3.22 5.17
CA VAL A 82 11.65 2.62 6.45
C VAL A 82 11.88 1.12 6.39
N LEU A 83 12.81 0.63 7.19
CA LEU A 83 13.19 -0.78 7.24
C LEU A 83 12.54 -1.55 8.39
N ALA A 84 11.74 -0.87 9.23
CA ALA A 84 11.03 -1.49 10.34
C ALA A 84 9.85 -2.33 9.86
N VAL A 85 9.64 -3.48 10.51
CA VAL A 85 8.53 -4.38 10.25
C VAL A 85 7.62 -4.45 11.49
N PRO A 86 6.30 -4.57 11.32
CA PRO A 86 5.37 -4.69 12.45
C PRO A 86 5.34 -6.10 13.06
N GLU A 87 5.79 -7.10 12.31
CA GLU A 87 5.82 -8.49 12.72
C GLU A 87 6.90 -8.75 13.77
N THR A 88 6.76 -9.86 14.51
CA THR A 88 7.80 -10.37 15.43
C THR A 88 8.73 -11.38 14.76
N TRP A 89 8.89 -11.24 13.45
CA TRP A 89 9.78 -12.03 12.62
C TRP A 89 10.24 -11.24 11.39
N TYR A 90 11.34 -11.67 10.81
CA TYR A 90 11.90 -11.10 9.58
C TYR A 90 12.66 -12.17 8.82
N VAL A 91 12.68 -12.08 7.49
CA VAL A 91 13.48 -12.95 6.62
C VAL A 91 14.50 -12.11 5.87
N ASP A 92 15.75 -12.30 6.20
CA ASP A 92 16.86 -11.69 5.47
C ASP A 92 17.32 -12.60 4.32
N THR A 93 17.17 -12.10 3.11
CA THR A 93 17.68 -12.74 1.88
C THR A 93 18.82 -11.95 1.23
N THR A 94 19.24 -10.84 1.85
CA THR A 94 20.26 -9.92 1.32
C THR A 94 21.69 -10.33 1.68
N GLY A 95 21.86 -11.26 2.66
CA GLY A 95 23.16 -11.78 3.05
C GLY A 95 23.75 -12.72 1.99
N GLU A 96 25.08 -12.68 1.82
CA GLU A 96 25.80 -13.63 0.94
C GLU A 96 25.75 -15.04 1.53
N PRO A 97 25.33 -16.07 0.75
CA PRO A 97 25.24 -17.44 1.24
C PRO A 97 26.59 -17.98 1.74
N GLY A 98 26.58 -18.54 2.95
CA GLY A 98 27.77 -19.09 3.60
C GLY A 98 28.65 -18.06 4.32
N ILE A 99 28.32 -16.80 4.26
CA ILE A 99 28.97 -15.74 5.05
C ILE A 99 28.18 -15.53 6.34
N SER A 100 28.88 -15.53 7.49
CA SER A 100 28.27 -15.32 8.79
C SER A 100 28.09 -13.82 9.09
N TYR A 101 26.94 -13.47 9.61
CA TYR A 101 26.59 -12.14 10.08
C TYR A 101 26.09 -12.17 11.52
N ASP A 102 26.31 -11.09 12.25
CA ASP A 102 25.73 -10.84 13.55
C ASP A 102 24.42 -10.04 13.36
N TYR A 103 23.31 -10.56 13.87
CA TYR A 103 21.97 -9.99 13.77
C TYR A 103 21.49 -9.51 15.13
N ALA A 104 20.91 -8.33 15.21
CA ALA A 104 20.27 -7.80 16.39
C ALA A 104 18.95 -7.12 16.01
N VAL A 105 18.02 -7.00 16.96
CA VAL A 105 16.71 -6.38 16.73
C VAL A 105 16.49 -5.27 17.75
N ALA A 106 16.01 -4.13 17.27
CA ALA A 106 15.57 -3.00 18.09
C ALA A 106 14.04 -2.87 18.06
N SER A 107 13.42 -2.49 19.17
CA SER A 107 12.02 -2.07 19.21
C SER A 107 11.88 -0.65 18.67
N VAL A 108 10.83 -0.38 17.91
CA VAL A 108 10.51 0.94 17.36
C VAL A 108 9.33 1.52 18.15
N PRO A 109 9.56 2.50 19.01
CA PRO A 109 8.50 3.10 19.83
C PRO A 109 7.64 4.12 19.08
N THR A 110 8.20 4.79 18.07
CA THR A 110 7.51 5.71 17.17
C THR A 110 8.00 5.48 15.75
N VAL A 111 7.30 5.98 14.76
CA VAL A 111 7.61 5.76 13.36
C VAL A 111 8.97 6.31 12.92
N THR A 112 9.52 7.27 13.65
CA THR A 112 10.77 7.99 13.30
C THR A 112 11.94 7.65 14.21
N GLN A 113 11.73 6.89 15.30
CA GLN A 113 12.77 6.59 16.28
C GLN A 113 12.83 5.09 16.58
N SER A 114 14.04 4.54 16.59
CA SER A 114 14.31 3.19 17.07
C SER A 114 14.97 3.20 18.44
N GLY A 115 14.71 2.15 19.23
CA GLY A 115 15.48 1.85 20.43
C GLY A 115 16.86 1.28 20.10
N GLU A 116 17.62 0.96 21.16
CA GLU A 116 18.91 0.27 21.01
C GLU A 116 18.69 -1.19 20.57
N PRO A 117 19.51 -1.72 19.65
CA PRO A 117 19.44 -3.13 19.29
C PRO A 117 19.86 -4.04 20.45
N GLY A 118 19.23 -5.20 20.55
CA GLY A 118 19.51 -6.24 21.54
C GLY A 118 20.89 -6.91 21.35
N GLU A 119 21.15 -7.97 22.12
CA GLU A 119 22.38 -8.76 21.96
C GLU A 119 22.37 -9.48 20.61
N PRO A 120 23.47 -9.43 19.85
CA PRO A 120 23.54 -10.05 18.54
C PRO A 120 23.60 -11.58 18.60
N VAL A 121 23.05 -12.22 17.58
CA VAL A 121 23.12 -13.66 17.32
C VAL A 121 23.73 -13.87 15.94
N THR A 122 24.75 -14.74 15.87
CA THR A 122 25.47 -15.02 14.61
C THR A 122 24.75 -16.10 13.81
N ALA A 123 24.57 -15.87 12.50
CA ALA A 123 23.99 -16.83 11.56
C ALA A 123 24.49 -16.60 10.12
N ALA A 124 24.35 -17.64 9.28
CA ALA A 124 24.62 -17.59 7.85
C ALA A 124 23.52 -18.26 7.04
N SER A 125 23.14 -17.70 5.89
CA SER A 125 22.28 -18.40 4.97
C SER A 125 23.02 -19.55 4.27
N GLN A 126 22.28 -20.63 3.97
CA GLN A 126 22.86 -21.81 3.31
C GLN A 126 22.93 -21.59 1.79
N PRO A 127 23.96 -22.12 1.11
CA PRO A 127 24.07 -22.04 -0.35
C PRO A 127 22.90 -22.73 -1.08
N GLY A 128 22.45 -22.14 -2.18
CA GLY A 128 21.33 -22.61 -2.99
C GLY A 128 21.65 -23.78 -3.92
N LYS A 129 22.09 -24.94 -3.39
CA LYS A 129 22.44 -26.15 -4.20
C LYS A 129 21.42 -27.28 -3.95
N GLY A 130 21.15 -28.09 -4.99
CA GLY A 130 20.28 -29.27 -4.92
C GLY A 130 18.81 -28.97 -5.25
N PRO A 131 17.89 -29.94 -5.06
CA PRO A 131 16.46 -29.79 -5.31
C PRO A 131 15.86 -28.73 -4.39
N ALA A 132 14.73 -28.16 -4.80
CA ALA A 132 14.02 -27.18 -3.98
C ALA A 132 13.65 -27.78 -2.61
N PRO A 133 13.93 -27.07 -1.50
CA PRO A 133 13.48 -27.51 -0.19
C PRO A 133 11.95 -27.62 -0.12
N ILE A 134 11.48 -28.52 0.73
CA ILE A 134 10.05 -28.76 0.93
C ILE A 134 9.55 -27.91 2.09
N VAL A 135 8.38 -27.33 1.89
CA VAL A 135 7.57 -26.71 2.94
C VAL A 135 6.24 -27.45 3.02
N ASP A 136 5.96 -28.05 4.18
CA ASP A 136 4.67 -28.66 4.46
C ASP A 136 3.71 -27.59 5.02
N VAL A 137 2.52 -27.49 4.43
CA VAL A 137 1.45 -26.57 4.86
C VAL A 137 0.20 -27.38 5.13
N SER A 138 -0.37 -27.24 6.31
CA SER A 138 -1.63 -27.87 6.71
C SER A 138 -2.66 -26.85 7.17
N VAL A 139 -3.92 -27.09 6.82
CA VAL A 139 -5.05 -26.22 7.19
C VAL A 139 -5.95 -26.98 8.17
N ASP A 140 -6.21 -26.37 9.32
CA ASP A 140 -7.21 -26.94 10.26
C ASP A 140 -8.63 -26.62 9.75
N THR A 141 -9.15 -27.51 8.92
CA THR A 141 -10.50 -27.40 8.33
C THR A 141 -11.61 -27.67 9.35
N ALA A 142 -11.31 -28.27 10.51
CA ALA A 142 -12.27 -28.52 11.58
C ALA A 142 -12.43 -27.33 12.54
N ALA A 143 -11.50 -26.41 12.55
CA ALA A 143 -11.57 -25.22 13.40
C ALA A 143 -12.79 -24.34 13.08
N GLY A 144 -13.35 -23.70 14.11
CA GLY A 144 -14.43 -22.72 13.94
C GLY A 144 -14.01 -21.50 13.13
N GLY A 145 -12.72 -21.17 13.17
CA GLY A 145 -12.13 -19.99 12.51
C GLY A 145 -12.50 -18.66 13.17
N THR A 146 -12.01 -17.58 12.60
CA THR A 146 -12.28 -16.19 13.00
C THR A 146 -12.72 -15.38 11.79
N PRO A 147 -13.46 -14.26 11.96
CA PRO A 147 -13.76 -13.37 10.84
C PRO A 147 -12.48 -12.92 10.14
N LEU A 148 -12.43 -13.06 8.82
CA LEU A 148 -11.30 -12.63 8.00
C LEU A 148 -11.43 -11.14 7.70
N ALA A 149 -10.53 -10.33 8.26
CA ALA A 149 -10.47 -8.91 7.93
C ALA A 149 -9.84 -8.70 6.54
N LYS A 150 -10.49 -7.86 5.72
CA LYS A 150 -10.12 -7.63 4.31
C LYS A 150 -9.70 -6.17 4.10
N PRO A 151 -8.50 -5.75 4.55
CA PRO A 151 -8.09 -4.34 4.54
C PRO A 151 -7.98 -3.74 3.13
N TRP A 152 -7.96 -4.54 2.08
CA TRP A 152 -7.93 -4.12 0.66
C TRP A 152 -9.28 -3.68 0.09
N GLN A 153 -10.40 -4.05 0.73
CA GLN A 153 -11.74 -3.75 0.22
C GLN A 153 -12.23 -2.34 0.53
N PRO A 154 -11.92 -1.74 1.69
CA PRO A 154 -12.43 -0.41 1.99
C PRO A 154 -12.00 0.67 1.01
N MET A 155 -10.75 0.66 0.50
CA MET A 155 -10.22 1.79 -0.24
C MET A 155 -9.19 1.40 -1.31
N ILE A 156 -9.15 2.20 -2.39
CA ILE A 156 -8.11 2.20 -3.43
C ILE A 156 -7.68 3.63 -3.74
N GLY A 157 -6.40 3.81 -4.08
CA GLY A 157 -5.90 5.08 -4.58
C GLY A 157 -6.25 5.31 -6.05
N SER A 158 -6.40 6.57 -6.41
CA SER A 158 -6.41 7.04 -7.78
C SER A 158 -5.65 8.36 -7.82
N GLU A 159 -5.14 8.73 -8.96
CA GLU A 159 -4.68 10.08 -9.19
C GLU A 159 -5.90 11.03 -9.19
N ARG A 160 -5.79 12.27 -9.59
CA ARG A 160 -6.89 13.26 -9.54
C ARG A 160 -8.14 12.80 -10.32
N LEU A 161 -9.28 12.80 -9.66
CA LEU A 161 -10.53 12.33 -10.27
C LEU A 161 -11.07 13.24 -11.39
N SER A 162 -10.58 14.47 -11.53
CA SER A 162 -10.88 15.33 -12.68
C SER A 162 -10.49 14.68 -14.03
N GLN A 163 -9.56 13.71 -14.02
CA GLN A 163 -9.24 12.89 -15.19
C GLN A 163 -10.45 12.09 -15.72
N LEU A 164 -11.46 11.78 -14.91
CA LEU A 164 -12.71 11.17 -15.40
C LEU A 164 -13.45 12.04 -16.44
N LEU A 165 -13.13 13.34 -16.49
CA LEU A 165 -13.65 14.29 -17.47
C LEU A 165 -12.70 14.53 -18.64
N CYS A 166 -11.50 13.91 -18.64
CA CYS A 166 -10.48 14.12 -19.65
C CYS A 166 -10.82 13.38 -20.94
N THR A 167 -10.85 14.12 -22.04
CA THR A 167 -11.08 13.59 -23.40
C THR A 167 -9.80 13.39 -24.19
N ASP A 168 -8.65 13.78 -23.64
CA ASP A 168 -7.35 13.55 -24.24
C ASP A 168 -7.00 12.07 -24.27
N THR A 169 -5.98 11.73 -25.04
CA THR A 169 -5.50 10.36 -25.18
C THR A 169 -4.07 10.18 -24.66
N SER A 170 -3.80 8.99 -24.12
CA SER A 170 -2.48 8.47 -23.80
C SER A 170 -2.36 7.07 -24.40
N GLY A 171 -1.27 6.77 -25.13
CA GLY A 171 -1.12 5.48 -25.82
C GLY A 171 -2.26 5.16 -26.81
N GLY A 172 -2.93 6.17 -27.37
CA GLY A 172 -4.08 6.00 -28.25
C GLY A 172 -5.42 5.76 -27.54
N GLN A 173 -5.46 5.76 -26.20
CA GLN A 173 -6.64 5.48 -25.39
C GLN A 173 -7.16 6.75 -24.73
N VAL A 174 -8.49 6.92 -24.64
CA VAL A 174 -9.12 8.09 -24.01
C VAL A 174 -9.01 7.96 -22.48
N ILE A 175 -8.31 8.90 -21.86
CA ILE A 175 -7.92 8.86 -20.43
C ILE A 175 -9.13 8.67 -19.52
N GLY A 176 -10.14 9.53 -19.64
CA GLY A 176 -11.32 9.47 -18.74
C GLY A 176 -12.13 8.19 -18.89
N THR A 177 -12.22 7.65 -20.12
CA THR A 177 -12.94 6.40 -20.38
C THR A 177 -12.20 5.20 -19.76
N GLU A 178 -10.88 5.13 -19.91
CA GLU A 178 -10.10 4.02 -19.35
C GLU A 178 -9.99 4.11 -17.82
N LEU A 179 -9.86 5.32 -17.26
CA LEU A 179 -9.87 5.48 -15.80
C LEU A 179 -11.22 5.02 -15.21
N GLU A 180 -12.35 5.39 -15.82
CA GLU A 180 -13.68 4.92 -15.40
C GLU A 180 -13.76 3.38 -15.48
N ALA A 181 -13.27 2.77 -16.57
CA ALA A 181 -13.26 1.32 -16.73
C ALA A 181 -12.38 0.62 -15.68
N ALA A 182 -11.20 1.18 -15.37
CA ALA A 182 -10.29 0.66 -14.36
C ALA A 182 -10.89 0.70 -12.95
N LEU A 183 -11.48 1.83 -12.55
CA LEU A 183 -12.14 1.99 -11.26
C LEU A 183 -13.34 1.04 -11.11
N ARG A 184 -14.17 0.93 -12.15
CA ARG A 184 -15.30 -0.02 -12.18
C ARG A 184 -14.80 -1.46 -12.04
N ARG A 185 -13.75 -1.85 -12.75
CA ARG A 185 -13.18 -3.19 -12.69
C ARG A 185 -12.64 -3.52 -11.30
N VAL A 186 -12.00 -2.57 -10.62
CA VAL A 186 -11.51 -2.73 -9.24
C VAL A 186 -12.68 -2.90 -8.27
N HIS A 187 -13.78 -2.15 -8.46
CA HIS A 187 -14.99 -2.33 -7.67
C HIS A 187 -15.64 -3.71 -7.90
N ASP A 188 -15.91 -4.04 -9.16
CA ASP A 188 -16.70 -5.22 -9.52
C ASP A 188 -15.97 -6.54 -9.24
N GLU A 189 -14.64 -6.59 -9.47
CA GLU A 189 -13.85 -7.84 -9.39
C GLU A 189 -13.10 -8.00 -8.06
N ILE A 190 -12.80 -6.91 -7.32
CA ILE A 190 -12.05 -6.96 -6.04
C ILE A 190 -12.94 -6.62 -4.84
N GLY A 191 -14.02 -5.86 -5.06
CA GLY A 191 -14.95 -5.44 -4.01
C GLY A 191 -14.54 -4.15 -3.30
N VAL A 192 -13.70 -3.32 -3.94
CA VAL A 192 -13.33 -2.01 -3.39
C VAL A 192 -14.56 -1.10 -3.31
N SER A 193 -14.68 -0.32 -2.23
CA SER A 193 -15.86 0.52 -1.98
C SER A 193 -15.61 2.02 -1.99
N THR A 194 -14.36 2.47 -1.81
CA THR A 194 -14.01 3.90 -1.72
C THR A 194 -12.79 4.20 -2.59
N VAL A 195 -12.76 5.39 -3.18
CA VAL A 195 -11.60 5.91 -3.92
C VAL A 195 -11.04 7.13 -3.20
N ARG A 196 -9.77 7.08 -2.87
CA ARG A 196 -9.00 8.25 -2.42
C ARG A 196 -8.22 8.81 -3.61
N ALA A 197 -8.30 10.12 -3.84
CA ALA A 197 -7.67 10.77 -4.97
C ALA A 197 -7.30 12.21 -4.66
N HIS A 198 -6.23 12.68 -5.29
CA HIS A 198 -5.74 14.04 -5.14
C HIS A 198 -6.65 15.11 -5.74
N ALA A 199 -6.46 16.35 -5.28
CA ALA A 199 -6.73 17.56 -6.01
C ALA A 199 -8.22 17.87 -6.30
N ILE A 200 -9.13 17.54 -5.38
CA ILE A 200 -10.55 17.89 -5.57
C ILE A 200 -10.81 19.41 -5.53
N LEU A 201 -9.89 20.19 -4.95
CA LEU A 201 -9.98 21.65 -4.90
C LEU A 201 -9.12 22.33 -5.98
N HIS A 202 -8.51 21.58 -6.89
CA HIS A 202 -7.66 22.11 -7.95
C HIS A 202 -8.42 22.95 -8.97
N ASP A 203 -7.73 23.94 -9.56
CA ASP A 203 -8.32 24.92 -10.48
C ASP A 203 -8.91 24.31 -11.77
N ASP A 204 -8.53 23.10 -12.17
CA ASP A 204 -9.15 22.41 -13.31
C ASP A 204 -10.63 22.06 -13.06
N LEU A 205 -11.07 22.01 -11.80
CA LEU A 205 -12.46 21.87 -11.41
C LEU A 205 -13.15 23.21 -11.16
N GLY A 206 -12.39 24.31 -11.03
CA GLY A 206 -12.92 25.68 -10.93
C GLY A 206 -13.69 25.97 -9.64
N VAL A 207 -13.34 25.30 -8.54
CA VAL A 207 -14.09 25.31 -7.27
C VAL A 207 -14.13 26.67 -6.58
N TYR A 208 -13.10 27.49 -6.81
CA TYR A 208 -12.93 28.80 -6.15
C TYR A 208 -12.32 29.82 -7.09
N ARG A 209 -12.83 31.02 -7.08
CA ARG A 209 -12.25 32.19 -7.73
C ARG A 209 -12.65 33.47 -6.99
N GLU A 210 -11.91 34.55 -7.18
CA GLU A 210 -12.27 35.88 -6.68
C GLU A 210 -12.71 36.78 -7.83
N VAL A 211 -13.87 37.42 -7.69
CA VAL A 211 -14.40 38.41 -8.63
C VAL A 211 -14.64 39.71 -7.88
N ASP A 212 -13.97 40.77 -8.28
CA ASP A 212 -14.00 42.08 -7.60
C ASP A 212 -13.67 42.01 -6.10
N GLY A 213 -12.79 41.05 -5.72
CA GLY A 213 -12.36 40.80 -4.34
C GLY A 213 -13.32 39.91 -3.53
N GLU A 214 -14.46 39.49 -4.09
CA GLU A 214 -15.40 38.61 -3.43
C GLU A 214 -15.25 37.15 -3.87
N PRO A 215 -15.39 36.16 -2.95
CA PRO A 215 -15.28 34.74 -3.26
C PRO A 215 -16.47 34.25 -4.07
N VAL A 216 -16.19 33.44 -5.08
CA VAL A 216 -17.19 32.72 -5.88
C VAL A 216 -16.88 31.25 -5.86
N TYR A 217 -17.83 30.45 -5.40
CA TYR A 217 -17.74 29.00 -5.30
C TYR A 217 -18.54 28.34 -6.42
N ASP A 218 -17.93 27.37 -7.13
CA ASP A 218 -18.62 26.56 -8.13
C ASP A 218 -18.18 25.09 -8.01
N PHE A 219 -19.02 24.26 -7.43
CA PHE A 219 -18.78 22.83 -7.25
C PHE A 219 -19.45 21.96 -8.33
N SER A 220 -19.97 22.56 -9.40
CA SER A 220 -20.68 21.82 -10.44
C SER A 220 -19.85 20.69 -11.06
N ARG A 221 -18.56 20.93 -11.33
CA ARG A 221 -17.65 19.93 -11.89
C ARG A 221 -17.27 18.86 -10.87
N VAL A 222 -17.13 19.21 -9.58
CA VAL A 222 -16.98 18.23 -8.48
C VAL A 222 -18.20 17.29 -8.46
N GLY A 223 -19.41 17.85 -8.59
CA GLY A 223 -20.64 17.07 -8.69
C GLY A 223 -20.62 16.08 -9.87
N VAL A 224 -20.20 16.52 -11.06
CA VAL A 224 -20.11 15.61 -12.22
C VAL A 224 -19.09 14.48 -11.99
N VAL A 225 -17.95 14.78 -11.38
CA VAL A 225 -16.92 13.76 -11.04
C VAL A 225 -17.48 12.73 -10.05
N TYR A 226 -18.12 13.20 -8.97
CA TYR A 226 -18.65 12.29 -7.95
C TYR A 226 -19.91 11.56 -8.41
N ASP A 227 -20.74 12.14 -9.29
CA ASP A 227 -21.83 11.41 -9.94
C ASP A 227 -21.32 10.19 -10.71
N LYS A 228 -20.21 10.35 -11.48
CA LYS A 228 -19.57 9.23 -12.18
C LYS A 228 -19.06 8.18 -11.20
N LEU A 229 -18.40 8.60 -10.11
CA LEU A 229 -17.88 7.71 -9.10
C LEU A 229 -18.99 6.89 -8.42
N LEU A 230 -20.04 7.56 -7.97
CA LEU A 230 -21.20 6.92 -7.33
C LEU A 230 -21.98 6.00 -8.28
N ALA A 231 -22.04 6.34 -9.58
CA ALA A 231 -22.63 5.48 -10.60
C ALA A 231 -21.84 4.17 -10.84
N MET A 232 -20.59 4.11 -10.40
CA MET A 232 -19.78 2.88 -10.38
C MET A 232 -19.94 2.07 -9.08
N GLY A 233 -20.71 2.54 -8.10
CA GLY A 233 -20.83 1.92 -6.77
C GLY A 233 -19.72 2.34 -5.80
N LEU A 234 -18.86 3.27 -6.19
CA LEU A 234 -17.73 3.76 -5.40
C LEU A 234 -18.08 5.07 -4.67
N ARG A 235 -17.49 5.27 -3.49
CA ARG A 235 -17.58 6.50 -2.71
C ARG A 235 -16.24 7.24 -2.73
N PRO A 236 -16.23 8.57 -2.56
CA PRO A 236 -14.98 9.28 -2.38
C PRO A 236 -14.48 9.20 -0.92
N CYS A 237 -13.16 9.08 -0.73
CA CYS A 237 -12.45 9.70 0.38
C CYS A 237 -12.04 11.09 -0.11
N VAL A 238 -12.60 12.13 0.50
CA VAL A 238 -12.46 13.52 0.04
C VAL A 238 -11.17 14.09 0.59
N GLU A 239 -10.09 14.02 -0.19
CA GLU A 239 -8.82 14.70 0.14
C GLU A 239 -8.97 16.20 -0.13
N LEU A 240 -8.93 17.02 0.91
CA LEU A 240 -9.14 18.46 0.86
C LEU A 240 -7.84 19.19 0.47
N GLY A 241 -7.49 19.09 -0.80
CA GLY A 241 -6.30 19.63 -1.48
C GLY A 241 -6.51 19.70 -3.01
N PHE A 242 -5.68 20.36 -3.82
CA PHE A 242 -4.67 21.33 -3.41
C PHE A 242 -5.27 22.75 -3.29
N MET A 243 -4.42 23.76 -2.94
CA MET A 243 -4.90 25.13 -2.75
C MET A 243 -5.41 25.74 -4.07
N PRO A 244 -6.62 26.33 -4.15
CA PRO A 244 -7.05 27.08 -5.31
C PRO A 244 -6.16 28.32 -5.55
N HIS A 245 -5.89 28.65 -6.81
CA HIS A 245 -4.99 29.74 -7.21
C HIS A 245 -5.33 31.06 -6.51
N ASP A 246 -6.59 31.50 -6.59
CA ASP A 246 -7.00 32.79 -6.05
C ASP A 246 -7.02 32.83 -4.51
N LEU A 247 -6.99 31.69 -3.82
CA LEU A 247 -6.91 31.60 -2.36
C LEU A 247 -5.48 31.38 -1.85
N ALA A 248 -4.56 31.01 -2.72
CA ALA A 248 -3.19 30.68 -2.35
C ALA A 248 -2.41 31.87 -1.81
N GLY A 249 -1.62 31.66 -0.75
CA GLY A 249 -0.65 32.62 -0.24
C GLY A 249 0.51 32.84 -1.19
N ASP A 250 0.94 31.76 -1.87
CA ASP A 250 1.95 31.79 -2.94
C ASP A 250 1.54 30.81 -4.08
N PRO A 251 0.86 31.28 -5.12
CA PRO A 251 0.44 30.43 -6.23
C PRO A 251 1.58 29.94 -7.13
N GLY A 252 2.80 30.40 -6.90
CA GLY A 252 4.00 29.91 -7.60
C GLY A 252 4.56 28.60 -7.03
N ARG A 253 4.19 28.22 -5.82
CA ARG A 253 4.64 26.99 -5.17
C ARG A 253 3.77 25.83 -5.61
N LYS A 254 4.29 24.99 -6.50
CA LYS A 254 3.51 23.94 -7.18
C LYS A 254 4.22 22.59 -7.11
N VAL A 255 3.42 21.54 -7.08
CA VAL A 255 3.81 20.12 -7.20
C VAL A 255 3.12 19.52 -8.41
N PHE A 256 3.68 18.43 -8.91
CA PHE A 256 3.20 17.65 -10.05
C PHE A 256 3.18 18.41 -11.38
N GLU A 257 3.15 17.69 -12.49
CA GLU A 257 3.09 18.28 -13.82
C GLU A 257 1.81 19.11 -14.06
N TYR A 258 0.70 18.73 -13.43
CA TYR A 258 -0.56 19.49 -13.53
C TYR A 258 -0.62 20.72 -12.62
N GLY A 259 0.40 20.96 -11.78
CA GLY A 259 0.60 22.23 -11.08
C GLY A 259 -0.27 22.45 -9.84
N GLY A 260 -0.48 21.40 -9.02
CA GLY A 260 -1.12 21.53 -7.71
C GLY A 260 -0.41 22.55 -6.81
N ILE A 261 -1.14 23.52 -6.26
CA ILE A 261 -0.55 24.59 -5.43
C ILE A 261 -0.45 24.14 -3.99
N ILE A 262 0.75 24.27 -3.39
CA ILE A 262 1.12 23.71 -2.09
C ILE A 262 1.34 24.75 -1.00
N SER A 263 0.94 26.00 -1.20
CA SER A 263 1.04 27.05 -0.19
C SER A 263 -0.18 27.07 0.75
N PRO A 264 -0.02 27.62 1.98
CA PRO A 264 -1.16 27.94 2.84
C PRO A 264 -2.13 28.91 2.15
N PRO A 265 -3.38 28.99 2.63
CA PRO A 265 -4.33 30.01 2.15
C PRO A 265 -3.85 31.41 2.59
N LYS A 266 -4.05 32.42 1.75
CA LYS A 266 -3.83 33.83 2.11
C LYS A 266 -4.86 34.36 3.10
N ASP A 267 -6.02 33.70 3.19
CA ASP A 267 -7.15 34.06 4.05
C ASP A 267 -7.79 32.78 4.63
N TRP A 268 -7.66 32.61 5.95
CA TRP A 268 -8.10 31.42 6.67
C TRP A 268 -9.62 31.33 6.82
N ASP A 269 -10.32 32.48 6.88
CA ASP A 269 -11.78 32.52 6.96
C ASP A 269 -12.37 32.08 5.62
N ARG A 270 -11.78 32.54 4.50
CA ARG A 270 -12.16 32.08 3.15
C ARG A 270 -11.89 30.59 2.91
N TRP A 271 -10.80 30.06 3.49
CA TRP A 271 -10.55 28.62 3.47
C TRP A 271 -11.65 27.85 4.22
N SER A 272 -11.99 28.28 5.43
CA SER A 272 -13.10 27.72 6.21
C SER A 272 -14.42 27.76 5.45
N ASP A 273 -14.72 28.89 4.79
CA ASP A 273 -15.94 29.06 4.00
C ASP A 273 -15.97 28.15 2.76
N LEU A 274 -14.82 27.99 2.06
CA LEU A 274 -14.68 27.07 0.93
C LEU A 274 -15.00 25.64 1.37
N ILE A 275 -14.37 25.15 2.45
CA ILE A 275 -14.59 23.79 2.97
C ILE A 275 -16.06 23.60 3.39
N SER A 276 -16.61 24.52 4.19
CA SER A 276 -18.01 24.46 4.63
C SER A 276 -18.99 24.48 3.45
N SER A 277 -18.70 25.28 2.42
CA SER A 277 -19.53 25.39 1.22
C SER A 277 -19.48 24.12 0.38
N LEU A 278 -18.30 23.50 0.23
CA LEU A 278 -18.16 22.20 -0.43
C LEU A 278 -18.98 21.13 0.31
N VAL A 279 -18.80 21.02 1.63
CA VAL A 279 -19.51 19.99 2.42
C VAL A 279 -21.01 20.16 2.35
N ARG A 280 -21.55 21.41 2.44
CA ARG A 280 -22.98 21.68 2.26
C ARG A 280 -23.45 21.28 0.86
N TYR A 281 -22.70 21.64 -0.19
CA TYR A 281 -23.02 21.25 -1.56
C TYR A 281 -23.13 19.73 -1.71
N LEU A 282 -22.19 18.98 -1.10
CA LEU A 282 -22.20 17.51 -1.14
C LEU A 282 -23.42 16.94 -0.43
N ILE A 283 -23.78 17.46 0.75
CA ILE A 283 -24.98 17.04 1.48
C ILE A 283 -26.27 17.40 0.72
N ASP A 284 -26.34 18.59 0.14
CA ASP A 284 -27.53 19.04 -0.62
C ASP A 284 -27.73 18.19 -1.89
N ARG A 285 -26.62 17.74 -2.52
CA ARG A 285 -26.67 16.94 -3.74
C ARG A 285 -26.94 15.47 -3.50
N TYR A 286 -26.30 14.87 -2.49
CA TYR A 286 -26.26 13.42 -2.29
C TYR A 286 -27.06 12.95 -1.07
N GLY A 287 -27.46 13.86 -0.22
CA GLY A 287 -28.12 13.57 1.05
C GLY A 287 -27.14 13.29 2.19
N ALA A 288 -27.54 13.67 3.40
CA ALA A 288 -26.70 13.53 4.58
C ALA A 288 -26.31 12.06 4.87
N ASP A 289 -27.25 11.12 4.71
CA ASP A 289 -27.02 9.70 5.00
C ASP A 289 -25.93 9.08 4.10
N ASP A 290 -25.78 9.55 2.87
CA ASP A 290 -24.71 9.11 1.98
C ASP A 290 -23.38 9.76 2.35
N VAL A 291 -23.35 11.08 2.55
CA VAL A 291 -22.13 11.85 2.85
C VAL A 291 -21.56 11.50 4.23
N LEU A 292 -22.38 11.08 5.19
CA LEU A 292 -21.94 10.57 6.50
C LEU A 292 -21.11 9.28 6.42
N ARG A 293 -21.09 8.61 5.27
CA ARG A 293 -20.26 7.42 5.02
C ARG A 293 -18.94 7.75 4.34
N TRP A 294 -18.68 9.03 4.03
CA TRP A 294 -17.48 9.51 3.39
C TRP A 294 -16.47 9.98 4.44
N ASP A 295 -15.18 9.86 4.11
CA ASP A 295 -14.09 10.37 4.92
C ASP A 295 -13.56 11.67 4.32
N PHE A 296 -13.34 12.69 5.16
CA PHE A 296 -12.75 13.97 4.77
C PHE A 296 -11.32 14.02 5.28
N GLU A 297 -10.37 13.83 4.37
CA GLU A 297 -8.93 13.82 4.65
C GLU A 297 -8.32 15.20 4.45
N VAL A 298 -7.52 15.66 5.41
CA VAL A 298 -6.93 17.00 5.36
C VAL A 298 -5.57 16.95 4.67
N TRP A 299 -5.52 17.43 3.42
CA TRP A 299 -4.31 17.59 2.62
C TRP A 299 -3.67 16.26 2.18
N ASN A 300 -2.43 16.37 1.60
CA ASN A 300 -1.56 15.27 1.22
C ASN A 300 -0.12 15.54 1.61
N GLU A 301 0.52 14.60 2.32
CA GLU A 301 1.96 14.51 2.63
C GLU A 301 2.64 15.84 3.02
N ALA A 302 1.95 16.65 3.83
CA ALA A 302 2.44 17.98 4.23
C ALA A 302 3.77 17.94 5.03
N ASN A 303 4.16 16.76 5.52
CA ASN A 303 5.46 16.54 6.14
C ASN A 303 6.63 16.53 5.14
N LEU A 304 6.36 16.60 3.83
CA LEU A 304 7.34 16.76 2.77
C LEU A 304 7.25 18.18 2.18
N GLU A 305 8.41 18.85 1.99
CA GLU A 305 8.45 20.22 1.42
C GLU A 305 7.85 20.32 0.02
N VAL A 306 7.88 19.24 -0.74
CA VAL A 306 7.32 19.18 -2.09
C VAL A 306 5.79 19.24 -2.10
N PHE A 307 5.13 18.93 -0.96
CA PHE A 307 3.67 18.94 -0.84
C PHE A 307 3.11 20.03 0.10
N TRP A 308 3.96 20.71 0.87
CA TRP A 308 3.56 21.82 1.73
C TRP A 308 4.69 22.83 1.89
N SER A 309 4.48 24.05 1.41
CA SER A 309 5.52 25.07 1.35
C SER A 309 5.66 25.92 2.64
N SER A 310 5.05 25.47 3.73
CA SER A 310 5.08 26.18 5.01
C SER A 310 5.44 25.24 6.19
N SER A 311 5.36 25.74 7.42
CA SER A 311 5.72 24.98 8.62
C SER A 311 4.68 23.93 9.01
N ARG A 312 5.07 23.01 9.90
CA ARG A 312 4.18 22.06 10.56
C ARG A 312 3.09 22.77 11.36
N ASP A 313 3.43 23.84 12.07
CA ASP A 313 2.46 24.60 12.89
C ASP A 313 1.37 25.24 12.02
N GLU A 314 1.72 25.72 10.82
CA GLU A 314 0.72 26.21 9.86
C GLU A 314 -0.13 25.08 9.27
N TRP A 315 0.45 23.89 9.09
CA TRP A 315 -0.34 22.73 8.71
C TRP A 315 -1.31 22.30 9.84
N MET A 316 -0.87 22.31 11.11
CA MET A 316 -1.77 22.06 12.25
C MET A 316 -2.91 23.07 12.31
N ARG A 317 -2.63 24.33 11.98
CA ARG A 317 -3.68 25.34 11.83
C ARG A 317 -4.63 25.03 10.66
N LEU A 318 -4.09 24.55 9.52
CA LEU A 318 -4.91 24.11 8.40
C LEU A 318 -5.85 22.97 8.82
N TYR A 319 -5.31 22.01 9.56
CA TYR A 319 -6.07 20.90 10.10
C TYR A 319 -7.20 21.38 11.01
N ASP A 320 -6.90 22.23 11.99
CA ASP A 320 -7.90 22.75 12.94
C ASP A 320 -9.03 23.49 12.24
N VAL A 321 -8.69 24.42 11.33
CA VAL A 321 -9.68 25.20 10.57
C VAL A 321 -10.53 24.30 9.68
N THR A 322 -9.91 23.34 9.01
CA THR A 322 -10.59 22.39 8.11
C THR A 322 -11.52 21.47 8.90
N ALA A 323 -11.05 20.87 9.98
CA ALA A 323 -11.84 19.99 10.81
C ALA A 323 -13.01 20.71 11.47
N ALA A 324 -12.81 21.94 11.95
CA ALA A 324 -13.85 22.78 12.49
C ALA A 324 -14.91 23.12 11.41
N ALA A 325 -14.49 23.44 10.19
CA ALA A 325 -15.39 23.76 9.07
C ALA A 325 -16.27 22.55 8.67
N VAL A 326 -15.70 21.36 8.59
CA VAL A 326 -16.44 20.10 8.32
C VAL A 326 -17.45 19.82 9.44
N LYS A 327 -17.01 19.86 10.71
CA LYS A 327 -17.86 19.58 11.88
C LYS A 327 -18.94 20.63 12.12
N ALA A 328 -18.73 21.87 11.69
CA ALA A 328 -19.73 22.94 11.77
C ALA A 328 -20.92 22.70 10.82
N VAL A 329 -20.72 21.95 9.73
CA VAL A 329 -21.82 21.57 8.83
C VAL A 329 -22.64 20.42 9.41
N ASP A 330 -21.97 19.35 9.80
CA ASP A 330 -22.59 18.24 10.56
C ASP A 330 -21.53 17.59 11.47
N PRO A 331 -21.73 17.57 12.79
CA PRO A 331 -20.73 17.03 13.73
C PRO A 331 -20.50 15.52 13.61
N ARG A 332 -21.34 14.80 12.87
CA ARG A 332 -21.20 13.35 12.62
C ARG A 332 -20.26 13.02 11.46
N LEU A 333 -19.92 14.00 10.61
CA LEU A 333 -18.99 13.78 9.50
C LEU A 333 -17.62 13.40 9.99
N ALA A 334 -17.00 12.42 9.35
CA ALA A 334 -15.66 11.96 9.71
C ALA A 334 -14.58 12.85 9.07
N VAL A 335 -13.66 13.37 9.90
CA VAL A 335 -12.50 14.15 9.45
C VAL A 335 -11.22 13.61 10.07
N GLY A 336 -10.12 13.58 9.31
CA GLY A 336 -8.84 13.06 9.78
C GLY A 336 -7.64 13.48 8.94
N GLY A 337 -6.49 12.96 9.31
CA GLY A 337 -5.17 13.21 8.75
C GLY A 337 -4.11 12.43 9.54
N PRO A 338 -2.80 12.73 9.42
CA PRO A 338 -2.21 13.82 8.67
C PRO A 338 -1.97 13.55 7.19
N SER A 339 -2.36 12.39 6.66
CA SER A 339 -2.07 11.98 5.27
C SER A 339 -0.57 12.07 4.94
N SER A 340 0.26 11.59 5.85
CA SER A 340 1.70 11.88 5.87
C SER A 340 2.53 10.80 5.19
N ALA A 341 3.62 11.19 4.54
CA ALA A 341 4.62 10.25 4.06
C ALA A 341 5.34 9.56 5.24
N ALA A 342 5.67 8.28 5.08
CA ALA A 342 6.47 7.47 6.00
C ALA A 342 5.97 7.52 7.46
N ALA A 343 4.64 7.63 7.65
CA ALA A 343 3.97 7.75 8.94
C ALA A 343 4.42 8.95 9.81
N GLY A 344 5.11 9.94 9.25
CA GLY A 344 5.49 11.15 9.96
C GLY A 344 4.28 11.97 10.42
N TRP A 345 4.45 12.80 11.45
CA TRP A 345 3.44 13.68 12.03
C TRP A 345 2.18 13.00 12.58
N VAL A 346 2.09 11.68 12.64
CA VAL A 346 0.96 10.98 13.27
C VAL A 346 0.96 11.21 14.79
N ASP A 347 2.12 11.05 15.43
CA ASP A 347 2.29 11.32 16.86
C ASP A 347 1.99 12.79 17.19
N GLU A 348 2.50 13.73 16.38
CA GLU A 348 2.30 15.17 16.57
C GLU A 348 0.84 15.58 16.38
N LEU A 349 0.13 15.04 15.38
CA LEU A 349 -1.28 15.30 15.20
C LEU A 349 -2.11 14.81 16.39
N LEU A 350 -1.83 13.60 16.88
CA LEU A 350 -2.54 13.03 18.03
C LEU A 350 -2.21 13.81 19.32
N GLU A 351 -0.96 14.25 19.52
CA GLU A 351 -0.58 15.11 20.62
C GLU A 351 -1.32 16.46 20.52
N HIS A 352 -1.32 17.09 19.33
CA HIS A 352 -2.00 18.36 19.09
C HIS A 352 -3.49 18.26 19.37
N THR A 353 -4.18 17.28 18.80
CA THR A 353 -5.63 17.09 18.95
C THR A 353 -6.03 16.73 20.38
N SER A 354 -5.19 15.97 21.11
CA SER A 354 -5.43 15.67 22.52
C SER A 354 -5.36 16.92 23.42
N ARG A 355 -4.58 17.92 23.04
CA ARG A 355 -4.42 19.19 23.78
C ARG A 355 -5.42 20.25 23.36
N SER A 356 -5.66 20.41 22.05
CA SER A 356 -6.55 21.43 21.50
C SER A 356 -8.01 21.04 21.58
N GLY A 357 -8.32 19.74 21.66
CA GLY A 357 -9.68 19.23 21.52
C GLY A 357 -10.20 19.23 20.08
N ALA A 358 -9.31 19.45 19.08
CA ALA A 358 -9.69 19.34 17.68
C ALA A 358 -10.14 17.90 17.36
N PRO A 359 -11.19 17.71 16.54
CA PRO A 359 -11.69 16.37 16.24
C PRO A 359 -10.72 15.62 15.34
N VAL A 360 -10.56 14.31 15.62
CA VAL A 360 -9.85 13.35 14.76
C VAL A 360 -10.61 12.03 14.79
N ASP A 361 -11.30 11.68 13.71
CA ASP A 361 -12.11 10.47 13.62
C ASP A 361 -11.32 9.31 13.01
N PHE A 362 -10.27 9.62 12.25
CA PHE A 362 -9.34 8.65 11.69
C PHE A 362 -7.94 9.27 11.52
N VAL A 363 -6.93 8.43 11.63
CA VAL A 363 -5.55 8.79 11.26
C VAL A 363 -5.22 8.20 9.91
N THR A 364 -4.51 8.98 9.07
CA THR A 364 -4.07 8.55 7.76
C THR A 364 -2.59 8.75 7.56
N THR A 365 -1.98 7.84 6.81
CA THR A 365 -0.56 7.91 6.48
C THR A 365 -0.22 7.02 5.29
N HIS A 366 1.02 7.14 4.80
CA HIS A 366 1.55 6.43 3.64
C HIS A 366 2.87 5.76 3.99
N THR A 367 3.14 4.59 3.40
CA THR A 367 4.48 3.99 3.33
C THR A 367 4.63 3.17 2.06
N TYR A 368 5.87 3.06 1.60
CA TYR A 368 6.21 2.27 0.44
C TYR A 368 7.40 1.35 0.76
N GLY A 369 7.43 0.17 0.13
CA GLY A 369 8.53 -0.78 0.27
C GLY A 369 8.52 -1.63 1.54
N ASN A 370 7.61 -1.38 2.48
CA ASN A 370 7.47 -2.09 3.75
C ASN A 370 6.01 -2.41 4.07
N SER A 371 5.79 -3.37 4.99
CA SER A 371 4.48 -3.54 5.62
C SER A 371 4.14 -2.32 6.49
N PRO A 372 2.87 -1.91 6.55
CA PRO A 372 2.42 -0.85 7.45
C PRO A 372 2.75 -1.14 8.91
N LEU A 373 3.31 -0.18 9.62
CA LEU A 373 3.57 -0.29 11.06
C LEU A 373 2.29 -0.41 11.88
N ASP A 374 2.37 -0.90 13.11
CA ASP A 374 1.22 -0.99 14.00
C ASP A 374 1.03 0.32 14.79
N LEU A 375 0.12 1.17 14.35
CA LEU A 375 -0.15 2.45 15.02
C LEU A 375 -1.10 2.35 16.22
N ARG A 376 -1.63 1.15 16.56
CA ARG A 376 -2.52 0.99 17.72
C ARG A 376 -1.86 1.40 19.06
N PRO A 377 -0.55 1.10 19.30
CA PRO A 377 0.14 1.62 20.48
C PRO A 377 0.24 3.16 20.51
N THR A 378 0.43 3.80 19.34
CA THR A 378 0.44 5.26 19.24
C THR A 378 -0.93 5.84 19.60
N LEU A 379 -2.03 5.33 19.01
CA LEU A 379 -3.38 5.78 19.37
C LEU A 379 -3.66 5.62 20.86
N ALA A 380 -3.32 4.46 21.42
CA ALA A 380 -3.52 4.18 22.86
C ALA A 380 -2.78 5.16 23.76
N ARG A 381 -1.57 5.59 23.38
CA ARG A 381 -0.75 6.58 24.10
C ARG A 381 -1.47 7.92 24.26
N TYR A 382 -2.22 8.34 23.25
CA TYR A 382 -3.00 9.58 23.27
C TYR A 382 -4.47 9.39 23.64
N GLY A 383 -4.88 8.16 24.02
CA GLY A 383 -6.28 7.85 24.35
C GLY A 383 -7.23 7.99 23.16
N SER A 384 -6.73 7.90 21.93
CA SER A 384 -7.50 8.01 20.72
C SER A 384 -8.18 6.69 20.34
N THR A 385 -9.41 6.77 19.84
CA THR A 385 -10.18 5.66 19.26
C THR A 385 -10.38 5.83 17.75
N ALA A 386 -9.59 6.71 17.13
CA ALA A 386 -9.63 6.97 15.70
C ALA A 386 -9.39 5.69 14.88
N ARG A 387 -10.04 5.57 13.73
CA ARG A 387 -9.72 4.52 12.76
C ARG A 387 -8.31 4.72 12.20
N ILE A 388 -7.69 3.64 11.73
CA ILE A 388 -6.36 3.68 11.11
C ILE A 388 -6.51 3.36 9.63
N LEU A 389 -6.33 4.35 8.77
CA LEU A 389 -6.41 4.21 7.32
C LEU A 389 -5.03 4.46 6.71
N TRP A 390 -4.49 3.48 6.01
CA TRP A 390 -3.29 3.64 5.20
C TRP A 390 -3.74 4.05 3.80
N THR A 391 -3.77 5.37 3.53
CA THR A 391 -4.42 5.93 2.34
C THR A 391 -3.59 5.86 1.07
N GLU A 392 -2.27 5.62 1.21
CA GLU A 392 -1.39 5.19 0.11
C GLU A 392 -0.41 4.13 0.57
N TRP A 393 -0.23 3.11 -0.28
CA TRP A 393 0.73 2.05 -0.04
C TRP A 393 1.13 1.35 -1.35
N GLY A 394 2.41 0.94 -1.44
CA GLY A 394 2.93 0.24 -2.60
C GLY A 394 4.34 -0.30 -2.39
N VAL A 395 4.87 -1.00 -3.41
CA VAL A 395 6.17 -1.67 -3.34
C VAL A 395 7.36 -0.71 -3.38
N THR A 396 7.18 0.51 -3.88
CA THR A 396 8.23 1.53 -3.96
C THR A 396 7.59 2.92 -4.13
N PRO A 397 8.15 3.98 -3.52
CA PRO A 397 7.74 5.36 -3.80
C PRO A 397 8.27 5.86 -5.14
N THR A 398 9.15 5.10 -5.79
CA THR A 398 9.84 5.53 -7.01
C THR A 398 8.99 5.24 -8.24
N HIS A 399 8.56 6.30 -8.94
CA HIS A 399 7.91 6.22 -10.23
C HIS A 399 8.90 5.73 -11.31
N PHE A 400 8.41 5.10 -12.37
CA PHE A 400 9.22 4.47 -13.43
C PHE A 400 10.15 3.33 -12.95
N ASN A 401 9.85 2.71 -11.82
CA ASN A 401 10.61 1.58 -11.32
C ASN A 401 10.07 0.25 -11.87
N PRO A 402 10.89 -0.57 -12.57
CA PRO A 402 10.44 -1.84 -13.16
C PRO A 402 9.82 -2.83 -12.17
N VAL A 403 10.16 -2.74 -10.87
CA VAL A 403 9.55 -3.59 -9.82
C VAL A 403 8.03 -3.45 -9.79
N ASN A 404 7.51 -2.29 -10.20
CA ASN A 404 6.08 -2.03 -10.29
C ASN A 404 5.35 -2.88 -11.35
N ASP A 405 6.02 -3.48 -12.29
CA ASP A 405 5.37 -4.20 -13.40
C ASP A 405 5.46 -5.73 -13.26
N GLY A 406 6.31 -6.26 -12.35
CA GLY A 406 6.58 -7.70 -12.19
C GLY A 406 5.81 -8.38 -11.07
N VAL A 407 5.95 -9.71 -10.97
CA VAL A 407 5.27 -10.57 -9.99
C VAL A 407 5.73 -10.30 -8.55
N SER A 408 6.97 -9.84 -8.34
CA SER A 408 7.46 -9.50 -6.99
C SER A 408 6.60 -8.44 -6.29
N SER A 409 6.08 -7.46 -7.05
CA SER A 409 5.15 -6.46 -6.53
C SER A 409 3.80 -7.07 -6.11
N ALA A 410 3.37 -8.15 -6.77
CA ALA A 410 2.16 -8.88 -6.41
C ALA A 410 2.33 -9.66 -5.11
N THR A 411 3.45 -10.39 -4.94
CA THR A 411 3.73 -11.12 -3.69
C THR A 411 4.01 -10.20 -2.51
N PHE A 412 4.63 -9.04 -2.75
CA PHE A 412 4.74 -7.95 -1.77
C PHE A 412 3.35 -7.50 -1.30
N LEU A 413 2.40 -7.30 -2.23
CA LEU A 413 1.04 -6.89 -1.92
C LEU A 413 0.31 -7.95 -1.07
N LEU A 414 0.44 -9.25 -1.39
CA LEU A 414 -0.15 -10.34 -0.60
C LEU A 414 0.39 -10.33 0.84
N HIS A 415 1.71 -10.18 1.00
CA HIS A 415 2.36 -10.10 2.31
C HIS A 415 1.83 -8.91 3.13
N GLY A 416 1.83 -7.69 2.57
CA GLY A 416 1.39 -6.49 3.27
C GLY A 416 -0.09 -6.51 3.63
N MET A 417 -0.96 -7.03 2.75
CA MET A 417 -2.40 -7.16 3.05
C MET A 417 -2.66 -8.16 4.18
N ARG A 418 -1.94 -9.30 4.21
CA ARG A 418 -2.01 -10.24 5.32
C ARG A 418 -1.48 -9.61 6.61
N SER A 419 -0.36 -8.93 6.56
CA SER A 419 0.24 -8.20 7.68
C SER A 419 -0.72 -7.16 8.27
N ALA A 420 -1.44 -6.43 7.41
CA ALA A 420 -2.39 -5.39 7.80
C ALA A 420 -3.71 -5.93 8.37
N SER A 421 -4.08 -7.18 8.04
CA SER A 421 -5.36 -7.76 8.45
C SER A 421 -5.55 -7.74 9.96
N GLY A 422 -6.66 -7.13 10.42
CA GLY A 422 -6.98 -6.95 11.85
C GLY A 422 -6.16 -5.88 12.59
N ARG A 423 -5.24 -5.17 11.90
CA ARG A 423 -4.49 -4.03 12.46
C ARG A 423 -4.91 -2.69 11.88
N LEU A 424 -5.36 -2.68 10.64
CA LEU A 424 -5.81 -1.49 9.91
C LEU A 424 -7.27 -1.62 9.50
N ASP A 425 -7.97 -0.49 9.48
CA ASP A 425 -9.33 -0.40 8.93
C ASP A 425 -9.33 -0.34 7.39
N ALA A 426 -8.27 0.20 6.79
CA ALA A 426 -8.03 0.17 5.34
C ALA A 426 -6.53 0.17 5.02
N LEU A 427 -6.15 -0.56 3.98
CA LEU A 427 -4.85 -0.48 3.32
C LEU A 427 -5.07 -0.20 1.83
N SER A 428 -5.01 1.06 1.46
CA SER A 428 -5.26 1.53 0.10
C SER A 428 -4.02 1.36 -0.77
N TYR A 429 -4.11 0.51 -1.78
CA TYR A 429 -3.04 0.42 -2.78
C TYR A 429 -3.03 1.68 -3.66
N TRP A 430 -1.86 2.24 -3.93
CA TRP A 430 -1.63 3.39 -4.80
C TRP A 430 -1.07 2.94 -6.16
N VAL A 431 -1.83 2.98 -7.25
CA VAL A 431 -3.20 3.42 -7.61
C VAL A 431 -3.90 2.41 -8.51
N ALA A 432 -5.18 2.64 -8.85
CA ALA A 432 -5.97 1.75 -9.71
C ALA A 432 -5.47 1.69 -11.17
N SER A 433 -5.03 2.81 -11.75
CA SER A 433 -4.71 2.94 -13.18
C SER A 433 -3.36 3.58 -13.45
N ASP A 434 -2.70 3.14 -14.53
CA ASP A 434 -1.51 3.81 -15.09
C ASP A 434 -1.84 5.12 -15.84
N HIS A 435 -3.10 5.51 -15.96
CA HIS A 435 -3.45 6.90 -16.26
C HIS A 435 -3.12 7.77 -15.05
N PHE A 436 -1.85 8.15 -14.96
CA PHE A 436 -1.24 8.80 -13.81
C PHE A 436 -0.31 9.90 -14.30
N GLU A 437 -0.51 11.15 -13.89
CA GLU A 437 0.10 12.32 -14.50
C GLU A 437 0.98 13.16 -13.55
N GLU A 438 1.28 12.69 -12.33
CA GLU A 438 2.13 13.43 -11.39
C GLU A 438 3.48 13.83 -12.02
N LEU A 439 4.09 12.93 -12.79
CA LEU A 439 5.34 13.13 -13.52
C LEU A 439 5.13 13.16 -15.04
N GLY A 440 3.95 13.56 -15.48
CA GLY A 440 3.54 13.55 -16.87
C GLY A 440 2.90 12.23 -17.32
N ARG A 441 2.35 12.23 -18.54
CA ARG A 441 1.65 11.08 -19.10
C ARG A 441 2.59 9.88 -19.32
N PRO A 442 2.10 8.64 -19.18
CA PRO A 442 2.88 7.45 -19.46
C PRO A 442 3.54 7.48 -20.84
N PRO A 443 4.87 7.34 -20.93
CA PRO A 443 5.58 7.40 -22.21
C PRO A 443 5.48 6.10 -23.02
N ARG A 444 5.11 4.99 -22.36
CA ARG A 444 5.02 3.65 -22.96
C ARG A 444 4.19 2.71 -22.09
N LEU A 445 3.81 1.57 -22.62
CA LEU A 445 3.25 0.46 -21.85
C LEU A 445 4.31 -0.07 -20.86
N LEU A 446 3.88 -0.45 -19.64
CA LEU A 446 4.78 -1.03 -18.62
C LEU A 446 6.01 -0.13 -18.36
N HIS A 447 5.73 1.11 -18.05
CA HIS A 447 6.76 2.14 -17.78
C HIS A 447 7.22 2.14 -16.32
N GLY A 448 6.80 1.16 -15.50
CA GLY A 448 7.07 1.12 -14.07
C GLY A 448 6.16 2.05 -13.26
N GLY A 449 4.95 2.34 -13.75
CA GLY A 449 3.95 3.16 -13.08
C GLY A 449 3.22 2.44 -11.96
N PHE A 450 2.55 3.21 -11.11
CA PHE A 450 1.89 2.71 -9.90
C PHE A 450 0.56 1.97 -10.16
N GLY A 451 -0.04 2.08 -11.34
CA GLY A 451 -1.35 1.50 -11.63
C GLY A 451 -1.43 -0.01 -11.49
N LEU A 452 -2.54 -0.51 -10.98
CA LEU A 452 -2.91 -1.94 -11.05
C LEU A 452 -3.21 -2.37 -12.48
N ILE A 453 -3.77 -1.44 -13.27
CA ILE A 453 -4.23 -1.64 -14.64
C ILE A 453 -3.46 -0.68 -15.54
N THR A 454 -2.91 -1.21 -16.62
CA THR A 454 -2.12 -0.43 -17.60
C THR A 454 -3.00 0.53 -18.40
N VAL A 455 -2.38 1.50 -19.09
CA VAL A 455 -2.97 2.10 -20.29
C VAL A 455 -3.31 0.95 -21.26
N GLY A 456 -4.50 0.97 -21.84
CA GLY A 456 -5.05 -0.12 -22.64
C GLY A 456 -5.82 -1.17 -21.85
N GLY A 457 -5.99 -0.97 -20.53
CA GLY A 457 -6.93 -1.70 -19.69
C GLY A 457 -6.51 -3.11 -19.31
N ILE A 458 -5.21 -3.45 -19.35
CA ILE A 458 -4.70 -4.80 -19.03
C ILE A 458 -4.23 -4.84 -17.58
N ALA A 459 -4.61 -5.90 -16.86
CA ALA A 459 -4.22 -6.14 -15.47
C ALA A 459 -2.72 -6.43 -15.35
N LYS A 460 -2.05 -5.78 -14.39
CA LYS A 460 -0.70 -6.15 -13.95
C LYS A 460 -0.76 -7.27 -12.89
N ALA A 461 0.37 -7.89 -12.59
CA ALA A 461 0.47 -8.94 -11.57
C ALA A 461 -0.15 -8.52 -10.23
N ARG A 462 -0.01 -7.25 -9.82
CA ARG A 462 -0.59 -6.66 -8.61
C ARG A 462 -2.11 -6.67 -8.58
N TYR A 463 -2.75 -6.40 -9.72
CA TYR A 463 -4.19 -6.52 -9.85
C TYR A 463 -4.63 -7.97 -9.58
N HIS A 464 -3.91 -8.93 -10.18
CA HIS A 464 -4.19 -10.34 -9.97
C HIS A 464 -4.02 -10.75 -8.51
N ALA A 465 -3.05 -10.22 -7.78
CA ALA A 465 -2.90 -10.47 -6.35
C ALA A 465 -4.14 -10.02 -5.55
N LEU A 466 -4.63 -8.79 -5.77
CA LEU A 466 -5.89 -8.32 -5.14
C LEU A 466 -7.09 -9.16 -5.56
N HIS A 467 -7.16 -9.57 -6.82
CA HIS A 467 -8.23 -10.46 -7.31
C HIS A 467 -8.14 -11.87 -6.69
N LEU A 468 -6.94 -12.39 -6.40
CA LEU A 468 -6.80 -13.64 -5.64
C LEU A 468 -7.28 -13.47 -4.18
N LEU A 469 -6.94 -12.35 -3.54
CA LEU A 469 -7.43 -12.01 -2.19
C LEU A 469 -8.96 -11.88 -2.14
N SER A 470 -9.60 -11.29 -3.16
CA SER A 470 -11.07 -11.16 -3.20
C SER A 470 -11.80 -12.52 -3.27
N ARG A 471 -11.07 -13.58 -3.64
CA ARG A 471 -11.59 -14.95 -3.69
C ARG A 471 -11.43 -15.73 -2.38
N LEU A 472 -10.91 -15.12 -1.33
CA LEU A 472 -10.93 -15.66 0.02
C LEU A 472 -12.34 -15.57 0.63
N GLY A 473 -12.71 -16.57 1.44
CA GLY A 473 -13.95 -16.57 2.21
C GLY A 473 -13.94 -15.58 3.37
N ASP A 474 -15.01 -15.56 4.15
CA ASP A 474 -15.17 -14.60 5.25
C ASP A 474 -14.71 -15.15 6.61
N THR A 475 -14.38 -16.44 6.68
CA THR A 475 -13.86 -17.08 7.89
C THR A 475 -12.41 -17.51 7.67
N GLU A 476 -11.47 -16.90 8.40
CA GLU A 476 -10.06 -17.29 8.41
C GLU A 476 -9.89 -18.61 9.18
N LEU A 477 -9.08 -19.52 8.62
CA LEU A 477 -8.76 -20.80 9.22
C LEU A 477 -7.30 -20.85 9.67
N PRO A 478 -6.99 -21.55 10.78
CA PRO A 478 -5.62 -21.76 11.22
C PRO A 478 -4.80 -22.53 10.17
N VAL A 479 -3.59 -22.06 9.93
CA VAL A 479 -2.61 -22.70 9.07
C VAL A 479 -1.37 -23.00 9.89
N ALA A 480 -0.82 -24.21 9.74
CA ALA A 480 0.48 -24.57 10.27
C ALA A 480 1.43 -24.85 9.11
N ALA A 481 2.63 -24.30 9.17
CA ALA A 481 3.67 -24.55 8.18
C ALA A 481 4.97 -25.02 8.84
N SER A 482 5.73 -25.87 8.14
CA SER A 482 7.02 -26.37 8.60
C SER A 482 7.94 -26.61 7.42
N GLY A 483 9.26 -26.58 7.67
CA GLY A 483 10.28 -26.74 6.63
C GLY A 483 11.05 -25.47 6.36
N ASP A 484 11.90 -25.51 5.35
CA ASP A 484 12.83 -24.42 5.01
C ASP A 484 12.10 -23.23 4.37
N GLY A 485 12.01 -22.12 5.11
CA GLY A 485 11.34 -20.90 4.70
C GLY A 485 9.85 -20.83 5.10
N ALA A 486 9.35 -21.79 5.88
CA ALA A 486 7.98 -21.78 6.40
C ALA A 486 7.70 -20.55 7.28
N ASP A 487 6.50 -19.98 7.14
CA ASP A 487 6.05 -18.76 7.85
C ASP A 487 7.04 -17.59 7.74
N GLY A 488 7.70 -17.53 6.61
CA GLY A 488 8.69 -16.50 6.26
C GLY A 488 8.67 -16.26 4.76
N LEU A 489 9.54 -16.96 4.01
CA LEU A 489 9.53 -16.94 2.54
C LEU A 489 8.21 -17.47 1.99
N VAL A 490 7.79 -18.65 2.45
CA VAL A 490 6.49 -19.24 2.09
C VAL A 490 5.48 -18.90 3.16
N GLN A 491 4.43 -18.22 2.74
CA GLN A 491 3.30 -17.87 3.58
C GLN A 491 2.03 -18.49 2.99
N ALA A 492 1.06 -18.78 3.85
CA ALA A 492 -0.24 -19.29 3.44
C ALA A 492 -1.37 -18.61 4.21
N TRP A 493 -2.48 -18.39 3.55
CA TRP A 493 -3.69 -17.79 4.13
C TRP A 493 -4.90 -18.61 3.72
N ALA A 494 -5.55 -19.25 4.68
CA ALA A 494 -6.67 -20.15 4.43
C ALA A 494 -7.98 -19.53 4.93
N SER A 495 -9.03 -19.76 4.18
CA SER A 495 -10.37 -19.28 4.52
C SER A 495 -11.46 -20.23 4.10
N ARG A 496 -12.61 -20.13 4.77
CA ARG A 496 -13.83 -20.86 4.45
C ARG A 496 -14.93 -19.88 4.05
N HIS A 497 -15.65 -20.22 2.99
CA HIS A 497 -16.86 -19.54 2.54
C HIS A 497 -18.10 -20.08 3.27
N ASP A 498 -19.21 -19.34 3.25
CA ASP A 498 -20.48 -19.72 3.86
C ASP A 498 -21.06 -21.01 3.27
N ASP A 499 -20.76 -21.31 2.01
CA ASP A 499 -21.16 -22.55 1.32
C ASP A 499 -20.24 -23.74 1.61
N GLY A 500 -19.26 -23.60 2.50
CA GLY A 500 -18.32 -24.62 2.91
C GLY A 500 -17.08 -24.75 2.02
N ARG A 501 -17.01 -24.09 0.88
CA ARG A 501 -15.79 -24.07 0.05
C ARG A 501 -14.59 -23.52 0.83
N LEU A 502 -13.40 -24.07 0.57
CA LEU A 502 -12.15 -23.57 1.10
C LEU A 502 -11.36 -22.84 0.02
N SER A 503 -10.73 -21.75 0.40
CA SER A 503 -9.76 -21.02 -0.41
C SER A 503 -8.46 -20.87 0.36
N ILE A 504 -7.37 -21.39 -0.19
CA ILE A 504 -6.03 -21.36 0.41
C ILE A 504 -5.12 -20.66 -0.56
N LEU A 505 -4.61 -19.47 -0.16
CA LEU A 505 -3.66 -18.70 -0.91
C LEU A 505 -2.27 -18.94 -0.33
N VAL A 506 -1.34 -19.42 -1.17
CA VAL A 506 0.05 -19.71 -0.79
C VAL A 506 0.96 -18.89 -1.69
N TRP A 507 1.98 -18.24 -1.13
CA TRP A 507 2.94 -17.46 -1.93
C TRP A 507 4.35 -17.56 -1.38
N ASN A 508 5.32 -17.37 -2.28
CA ASN A 508 6.74 -17.33 -2.00
C ASN A 508 7.26 -15.91 -2.26
N HIS A 509 7.78 -15.25 -1.22
CA HIS A 509 8.05 -13.82 -1.20
C HIS A 509 9.33 -13.46 -0.45
N THR A 510 9.98 -12.38 -0.89
CA THR A 510 11.00 -11.64 -0.12
C THR A 510 10.78 -10.14 -0.27
N LEU A 511 11.13 -9.35 0.75
CA LEU A 511 11.16 -7.89 0.67
C LEU A 511 12.36 -7.37 -0.14
N ASP A 512 13.38 -8.22 -0.38
CA ASP A 512 14.59 -7.87 -1.12
C ASP A 512 14.28 -7.59 -2.60
N GLN A 513 14.21 -6.32 -2.98
CA GLN A 513 13.97 -5.91 -4.36
C GLN A 513 15.14 -6.25 -5.31
N GLY A 514 16.34 -6.52 -4.79
CA GLY A 514 17.44 -7.06 -5.58
C GLY A 514 17.13 -8.44 -6.17
N LYS A 515 16.10 -9.13 -5.64
CA LYS A 515 15.61 -10.44 -6.10
C LYS A 515 14.22 -10.37 -6.76
N ALA A 516 13.82 -9.20 -7.22
CA ALA A 516 12.51 -8.99 -7.85
C ALA A 516 12.28 -9.84 -9.10
N ASP A 517 13.33 -10.12 -9.87
CA ASP A 517 13.28 -10.97 -11.07
C ASP A 517 13.41 -12.48 -10.75
N GLY A 518 13.50 -12.84 -9.46
CA GLY A 518 13.58 -14.21 -8.98
C GLY A 518 15.01 -14.64 -8.58
N ASP A 519 15.06 -15.57 -7.61
CA ASP A 519 16.28 -16.22 -7.16
C ASP A 519 16.03 -17.72 -6.97
N ALA A 520 16.77 -18.55 -7.72
CA ALA A 520 16.64 -20.00 -7.65
C ALA A 520 16.96 -20.58 -6.26
N ALA A 521 17.75 -19.89 -5.44
CA ALA A 521 18.01 -20.29 -4.07
C ALA A 521 16.76 -20.21 -3.19
N LEU A 522 15.82 -19.33 -3.52
CA LEU A 522 14.57 -19.13 -2.78
C LEU A 522 13.41 -19.98 -3.30
N HIS A 523 13.59 -20.75 -4.35
CA HIS A 523 12.60 -21.68 -4.86
C HIS A 523 12.21 -22.72 -3.81
N ARG A 524 10.91 -23.00 -3.65
CA ARG A 524 10.37 -23.99 -2.70
C ARG A 524 9.36 -24.90 -3.38
N THR A 525 9.29 -26.14 -2.90
CA THR A 525 8.18 -27.05 -3.18
C THR A 525 7.27 -27.07 -1.96
N VAL A 526 5.99 -26.75 -2.15
CA VAL A 526 5.01 -26.78 -1.05
C VAL A 526 4.18 -28.05 -1.15
N ARG A 527 4.07 -28.79 -0.04
CA ARG A 527 3.07 -29.85 0.15
C ARG A 527 1.93 -29.31 0.95
N LEU A 528 0.81 -29.06 0.29
CA LEU A 528 -0.41 -28.62 0.92
C LEU A 528 -1.27 -29.83 1.31
N HIS A 529 -1.49 -29.99 2.61
CA HIS A 529 -2.29 -31.08 3.18
C HIS A 529 -3.76 -30.63 3.32
N LEU A 530 -4.65 -31.32 2.60
CA LEU A 530 -6.09 -31.06 2.53
C LEU A 530 -6.84 -32.36 2.79
N GLU A 531 -6.84 -32.80 4.05
CA GLU A 531 -7.46 -34.07 4.45
C GLU A 531 -8.93 -34.14 4.04
N GLY A 532 -9.33 -35.26 3.48
CA GLY A 532 -10.73 -35.52 3.05
C GLY A 532 -11.08 -34.97 1.67
N HIS A 533 -10.11 -34.38 0.94
CA HIS A 533 -10.34 -33.89 -0.43
C HIS A 533 -9.47 -34.65 -1.44
N ASP A 534 -10.05 -34.97 -2.59
CA ASP A 534 -9.40 -35.72 -3.68
C ASP A 534 -9.10 -34.83 -4.90
N ALA A 535 -9.70 -33.64 -4.99
CA ALA A 535 -9.53 -32.70 -6.10
C ALA A 535 -9.60 -31.24 -5.65
N ALA A 536 -8.92 -30.39 -6.41
CA ALA A 536 -8.93 -28.94 -6.21
C ALA A 536 -8.92 -28.20 -7.55
N ARG A 537 -9.13 -26.91 -7.48
CA ARG A 537 -8.83 -25.97 -8.58
C ARG A 537 -7.67 -25.09 -8.18
N VAL A 538 -6.70 -24.96 -9.06
CA VAL A 538 -5.46 -24.19 -8.83
C VAL A 538 -5.41 -23.01 -9.78
N THR A 539 -5.23 -21.81 -9.24
CA THR A 539 -4.97 -20.58 -10.00
C THR A 539 -3.56 -20.09 -9.66
N ARG A 540 -2.71 -19.91 -10.68
CA ARG A 540 -1.30 -19.52 -10.51
C ARG A 540 -1.11 -18.05 -10.85
N LEU A 541 -0.14 -17.42 -10.17
CA LEU A 541 0.39 -16.10 -10.47
C LEU A 541 1.93 -16.19 -10.35
N ASP A 542 2.60 -16.20 -11.48
CA ASP A 542 4.05 -16.34 -11.59
C ASP A 542 4.52 -15.77 -12.95
N ALA A 543 5.79 -15.94 -13.31
CA ALA A 543 6.37 -15.40 -14.55
C ALA A 543 5.66 -15.90 -15.84
N ASP A 544 4.98 -17.05 -15.79
CA ASP A 544 4.25 -17.63 -16.92
C ASP A 544 2.72 -17.38 -16.83
N HIS A 545 2.23 -16.97 -15.67
CA HIS A 545 0.79 -16.79 -15.40
C HIS A 545 0.53 -15.40 -14.78
N GLY A 546 -0.09 -14.50 -15.55
CA GLY A 546 -0.48 -13.16 -15.08
C GLY A 546 0.65 -12.13 -15.04
N ASP A 547 1.86 -12.46 -15.51
CA ASP A 547 2.96 -11.51 -15.68
C ASP A 547 2.98 -10.96 -17.12
N ILE A 548 2.24 -9.88 -17.33
CA ILE A 548 2.21 -9.23 -18.65
C ILE A 548 3.55 -8.56 -18.99
N ALA A 549 4.39 -8.22 -18.02
CA ALA A 549 5.69 -7.63 -18.28
C ALA A 549 6.64 -8.66 -18.94
N THR A 550 6.64 -9.89 -18.46
CA THR A 550 7.37 -11.00 -19.08
C THR A 550 6.81 -11.32 -20.47
N LEU A 551 5.48 -11.36 -20.64
CA LEU A 551 4.87 -11.58 -21.95
C LEU A 551 5.22 -10.46 -22.93
N ALA A 552 5.10 -9.19 -22.53
CA ALA A 552 5.40 -8.03 -23.39
C ALA A 552 6.86 -8.05 -23.88
N ARG A 553 7.81 -8.39 -22.99
CA ARG A 553 9.22 -8.59 -23.37
C ARG A 553 9.38 -9.73 -24.39
N ARG A 554 8.72 -10.86 -24.16
CA ARG A 554 8.78 -12.05 -25.04
C ARG A 554 8.24 -11.78 -26.46
N ILE A 555 7.16 -11.01 -26.58
CA ILE A 555 6.57 -10.65 -27.89
C ILE A 555 7.17 -9.38 -28.49
N GLY A 556 8.16 -8.77 -27.83
CA GLY A 556 8.94 -7.66 -28.36
C GLY A 556 8.20 -6.32 -28.39
N VAL A 557 7.31 -6.04 -27.40
CA VAL A 557 6.70 -4.71 -27.25
C VAL A 557 7.80 -3.68 -27.01
N GLN A 558 7.78 -2.60 -27.78
CA GLN A 558 8.71 -1.47 -27.61
C GLN A 558 8.06 -0.43 -26.67
N ASP A 559 7.59 0.71 -27.21
CA ASP A 559 6.90 1.72 -26.40
C ASP A 559 5.40 1.40 -26.29
N TRP A 560 4.71 1.29 -27.41
CA TRP A 560 3.30 0.93 -27.47
C TRP A 560 3.08 -0.33 -28.32
N PRO A 561 2.20 -1.25 -27.89
CA PRO A 561 1.91 -2.46 -28.66
C PRO A 561 1.27 -2.16 -30.00
N THR A 562 1.58 -2.99 -31.01
CA THR A 562 0.80 -3.09 -32.25
C THR A 562 -0.57 -3.74 -31.95
N ASP A 563 -1.52 -3.67 -32.89
CA ASP A 563 -2.83 -4.29 -32.75
C ASP A 563 -2.73 -5.81 -32.48
N GLU A 564 -1.77 -6.49 -33.09
CA GLU A 564 -1.51 -7.92 -32.89
C GLU A 564 -1.00 -8.18 -31.46
N GLN A 565 -0.04 -7.39 -30.99
CA GLN A 565 0.49 -7.48 -29.62
C GLN A 565 -0.58 -7.14 -28.58
N TRP A 566 -1.44 -6.14 -28.82
CA TRP A 566 -2.58 -5.86 -27.95
C TRP A 566 -3.51 -7.06 -27.82
N ASN A 567 -3.82 -7.73 -28.92
CA ASN A 567 -4.67 -8.92 -28.92
C ASN A 567 -4.02 -10.07 -28.13
N GLU A 568 -2.71 -10.22 -28.19
CA GLU A 568 -2.00 -11.25 -27.44
C GLU A 568 -1.95 -10.94 -25.94
N LEU A 569 -1.67 -9.70 -25.55
CA LEU A 569 -1.70 -9.25 -24.16
C LEU A 569 -3.09 -9.42 -23.53
N ARG A 570 -4.17 -9.10 -24.25
CA ARG A 570 -5.54 -9.28 -23.76
C ARG A 570 -5.94 -10.73 -23.52
N ARG A 571 -5.30 -11.71 -24.17
CA ARG A 571 -5.61 -13.14 -23.92
C ARG A 571 -5.20 -13.63 -22.55
N VAL A 572 -4.20 -13.00 -21.93
CA VAL A 572 -3.66 -13.35 -20.61
C VAL A 572 -4.08 -12.37 -19.51
N ASP A 573 -5.01 -11.47 -19.81
CA ASP A 573 -5.53 -10.47 -18.87
C ASP A 573 -6.34 -11.08 -17.69
N ARG A 574 -6.55 -12.39 -17.70
CA ARG A 574 -7.26 -13.12 -16.63
C ARG A 574 -6.53 -14.41 -16.29
N LEU A 575 -6.43 -14.67 -14.99
CA LEU A 575 -5.91 -15.96 -14.50
C LEU A 575 -6.95 -17.06 -14.70
N SER A 576 -6.52 -18.22 -15.19
CA SER A 576 -7.33 -19.42 -15.30
C SER A 576 -7.19 -20.32 -14.07
N ALA A 577 -8.28 -20.99 -13.68
CA ALA A 577 -8.27 -21.99 -12.64
C ALA A 577 -8.29 -23.39 -13.28
N GLU A 578 -7.27 -24.19 -13.01
CA GLU A 578 -7.11 -25.54 -13.56
C GLU A 578 -7.54 -26.59 -12.54
N PRO A 579 -8.26 -27.65 -12.94
CA PRO A 579 -8.56 -28.77 -12.06
C PRO A 579 -7.29 -29.61 -11.83
N VAL A 580 -7.09 -30.04 -10.59
CA VAL A 580 -5.98 -30.91 -10.19
C VAL A 580 -6.47 -32.00 -9.26
N GLU A 581 -5.88 -33.18 -9.33
CA GLU A 581 -6.15 -34.30 -8.40
C GLU A 581 -5.14 -34.25 -7.25
N LEU A 582 -5.62 -34.59 -6.05
CA LEU A 582 -4.78 -34.72 -4.86
C LEU A 582 -4.37 -36.17 -4.68
N THR A 583 -3.13 -36.40 -4.29
CA THR A 583 -2.65 -37.74 -3.95
C THR A 583 -2.75 -37.94 -2.43
N ALA A 584 -3.70 -38.79 -2.00
CA ALA A 584 -3.97 -39.03 -0.57
C ALA A 584 -4.19 -37.71 0.23
N GLY A 585 -4.94 -36.78 -0.33
CA GLY A 585 -5.22 -35.46 0.30
C GLY A 585 -4.05 -34.50 0.29
N VAL A 586 -2.98 -34.75 -0.48
CA VAL A 586 -1.81 -33.88 -0.59
C VAL A 586 -1.71 -33.33 -2.01
N LEU A 587 -1.53 -32.02 -2.10
CA LEU A 587 -1.22 -31.30 -3.32
C LEU A 587 0.23 -30.78 -3.27
N GLU A 588 1.05 -31.21 -4.22
CA GLU A 588 2.41 -30.69 -4.36
C GLU A 588 2.40 -29.49 -5.33
N LEU A 589 2.93 -28.36 -4.88
CA LEU A 589 3.01 -27.10 -5.60
C LEU A 589 4.46 -26.69 -5.77
N ASP A 590 4.84 -26.48 -7.00
CA ASP A 590 6.11 -25.83 -7.34
C ASP A 590 5.93 -24.31 -7.20
N LEU A 591 6.74 -23.69 -6.32
CA LEU A 591 6.68 -22.24 -6.00
C LEU A 591 8.03 -21.57 -6.24
N PRO A 592 8.33 -21.13 -7.48
CA PRO A 592 9.44 -20.21 -7.70
C PRO A 592 9.25 -18.93 -6.88
N GLN A 593 10.32 -18.21 -6.61
CA GLN A 593 10.25 -16.89 -6.03
C GLN A 593 10.49 -15.86 -7.16
N PRO A 594 9.60 -14.88 -7.34
CA PRO A 594 8.30 -14.70 -6.67
C PRO A 594 7.17 -15.51 -7.34
N SER A 595 6.23 -16.02 -6.56
CA SER A 595 5.00 -16.64 -7.08
C SER A 595 3.89 -16.71 -6.04
N ALA A 596 2.66 -16.88 -6.50
CA ALA A 596 1.50 -17.16 -5.66
C ALA A 596 0.58 -18.19 -6.31
N VAL A 597 -0.12 -18.96 -5.49
CA VAL A 597 -1.08 -19.97 -5.93
C VAL A 597 -2.31 -19.92 -5.04
N LEU A 598 -3.49 -19.79 -5.65
CA LEU A 598 -4.76 -19.97 -4.96
C LEU A 598 -5.28 -21.39 -5.23
N VAL A 599 -5.49 -22.15 -4.17
CA VAL A 599 -6.09 -23.50 -4.19
C VAL A 599 -7.50 -23.40 -3.64
N GLN A 600 -8.46 -23.89 -4.40
CA GLN A 600 -9.87 -23.92 -4.00
C GLN A 600 -10.39 -25.34 -4.04
N VAL A 601 -11.04 -25.75 -2.95
CA VAL A 601 -11.69 -27.05 -2.84
C VAL A 601 -13.18 -26.88 -2.51
N THR A 602 -14.00 -27.71 -3.12
CA THR A 602 -15.43 -27.79 -2.80
C THR A 602 -15.66 -28.78 -1.68
N PRO A 603 -16.74 -28.62 -0.89
CA PRO A 603 -17.12 -29.57 0.16
C PRO A 603 -17.27 -30.99 -0.34
#